data_7ad64688e878002d9a0fbb26fef47109
#
_entry.id   7ad64688e878002d9a0fbb26fef47109
#
_cell.length_a   1.000
_cell.length_b   1.000
_cell.length_c   1.000
_cell.angle_alpha   90.00
_cell.angle_beta   90.00
_cell.angle_gamma   90.00
#
_symmetry.space_group_name_H-M   'P 1'
#
loop_
_entity.id
_entity.type
_entity.pdbx_description
1 polymer ?
#
loop_
_entity_poly.entity_id
_entity_poly.type
_entity_poly.pdbx_seq_one_letter_code
_entity_poly.pdbx_strand_id
1 'polypeptide(L)'
;DGTVQSIIDNYIGSEDQVGKTPYVKKDIDRSNGTLKVGTNAEFPPYEYYEDNKVTGIDMDIMQAIADELGMDMQVEDMQFDAIIAAVSSGKVDVGAAGFTVTEDRQKNVDFTDTYITTKQEIIVKDSQSGSSIGIKEKLYDNFVKDNRYMYIVKGLGNTIVITIFAVMLGIVLGFLIAIVRTSHDRNGGLAILNGICKAYLTIIRGTPVMIQLLIIYYVVLASVTNKILVAVIA
;
A
#
# COMPACT_ATOMS: atom_id res chain seq x y z
N ASP A 1 16.29 -2.88 27.95
CA ASP A 1 16.89 -1.57 28.20
C ASP A 1 15.89 -0.42 28.28
N GLY A 2 14.61 -0.68 28.05
CA GLY A 2 13.53 0.31 28.11
C GLY A 2 13.29 1.08 26.79
N THR A 3 14.04 0.82 25.73
CA THR A 3 13.88 1.50 24.44
C THR A 3 12.49 1.28 23.84
N VAL A 4 11.99 0.05 23.86
CA VAL A 4 10.65 -0.28 23.32
C VAL A 4 9.57 0.46 24.09
N GLN A 5 9.65 0.50 25.43
CA GLN A 5 8.66 1.22 26.24
C GLN A 5 8.71 2.73 25.98
N SER A 6 9.89 3.32 25.82
CA SER A 6 10.05 4.74 25.49
C SER A 6 9.44 5.07 24.12
N ILE A 7 9.59 4.18 23.13
CA ILE A 7 8.95 4.34 21.81
C ILE A 7 7.42 4.30 21.96
N ILE A 8 6.88 3.31 22.66
CA ILE A 8 5.43 3.18 22.89
C ILE A 8 4.89 4.43 23.59
N ASP A 9 5.54 4.88 24.66
CA ASP A 9 5.14 6.05 25.44
C ASP A 9 5.13 7.34 24.59
N ASN A 10 6.02 7.44 23.60
CA ASN A 10 6.05 8.58 22.69
C ASN A 10 4.82 8.68 21.80
N TYR A 11 4.15 7.56 21.49
CA TYR A 11 2.95 7.54 20.64
C TYR A 11 1.63 7.47 21.42
N ILE A 12 1.58 6.66 22.47
CA ILE A 12 0.35 6.35 23.22
C ILE A 12 0.52 6.43 24.74
N GLY A 13 1.58 7.07 25.22
CA GLY A 13 1.79 7.36 26.64
C GLY A 13 0.83 8.42 27.18
N SER A 14 1.14 8.94 28.37
CA SER A 14 0.41 10.07 28.97
C SER A 14 0.67 11.37 28.18
N GLU A 15 -0.19 12.39 28.37
CA GLU A 15 -0.09 13.67 27.64
C GLU A 15 1.28 14.36 27.77
N ASP A 16 1.99 14.12 28.86
CA ASP A 16 3.34 14.63 29.10
C ASP A 16 4.45 13.77 28.42
N GLN A 17 4.15 12.59 27.93
CA GLN A 17 5.07 11.67 27.26
C GLN A 17 4.93 11.72 25.73
N VAL A 18 3.70 11.84 25.20
CA VAL A 18 3.43 11.80 23.77
C VAL A 18 4.17 12.92 23.04
N GLY A 19 4.92 12.54 21.99
CA GLY A 19 5.69 13.44 21.13
C GLY A 19 6.93 14.05 21.77
N LYS A 20 7.36 13.59 22.95
CA LYS A 20 8.52 14.17 23.66
C LYS A 20 9.84 13.47 23.38
N THR A 21 9.80 12.19 23.11
CA THR A 21 10.98 11.34 22.96
C THR A 21 10.92 10.46 21.70
N PRO A 22 10.80 11.07 20.51
CA PRO A 22 10.76 10.29 19.26
C PRO A 22 12.06 9.50 19.12
N TYR A 23 11.96 8.27 18.60
CA TYR A 23 13.15 7.50 18.31
C TYR A 23 13.94 8.14 17.18
N VAL A 24 15.24 8.31 17.39
CA VAL A 24 16.12 8.88 16.37
C VAL A 24 17.08 7.79 15.91
N LYS A 25 17.12 7.54 14.60
CA LYS A 25 18.06 6.61 13.97
C LYS A 25 19.46 6.94 14.41
N LYS A 26 20.19 5.95 14.98
CA LYS A 26 21.56 6.11 15.46
C LYS A 26 22.53 6.26 14.27
N ASP A 27 23.56 7.08 14.46
CA ASP A 27 24.68 7.16 13.51
C ASP A 27 25.73 6.09 13.89
N ILE A 28 25.66 4.94 13.21
CA ILE A 28 26.48 3.75 13.46
C ILE A 28 26.95 3.14 12.15
N ASP A 29 27.96 2.28 12.23
CA ASP A 29 28.35 1.43 11.10
C ASP A 29 27.23 0.43 10.76
N ARG A 30 26.83 0.42 9.46
CA ARG A 30 25.74 -0.41 8.92
C ARG A 30 26.26 -1.42 7.90
N SER A 31 27.45 -1.93 8.13
CA SER A 31 28.10 -2.89 7.23
C SER A 31 27.48 -4.30 7.27
N ASN A 32 26.56 -4.57 8.23
CA ASN A 32 25.95 -5.89 8.38
C ASN A 32 24.80 -6.15 7.38
N GLY A 33 24.52 -5.22 6.45
CA GLY A 33 23.52 -5.39 5.40
C GLY A 33 22.22 -4.65 5.65
N THR A 34 21.12 -5.17 5.12
CA THR A 34 19.79 -4.52 5.16
C THR A 34 18.76 -5.44 5.80
N LEU A 35 18.05 -4.92 6.79
CA LEU A 35 16.88 -5.56 7.39
C LEU A 35 15.63 -5.17 6.59
N LYS A 36 15.03 -6.11 5.89
CA LYS A 36 13.80 -5.91 5.13
C LYS A 36 12.60 -6.15 6.01
N VAL A 37 11.79 -5.12 6.21
CA VAL A 37 10.63 -5.11 7.10
C VAL A 37 9.36 -5.07 6.25
N GLY A 38 8.55 -6.14 6.28
CA GLY A 38 7.21 -6.16 5.68
C GLY A 38 6.18 -5.54 6.61
N THR A 39 5.37 -4.62 6.11
CA THR A 39 4.33 -3.93 6.89
C THR A 39 3.09 -3.65 6.06
N ASN A 40 2.00 -3.19 6.71
CA ASN A 40 0.80 -2.66 6.06
C ASN A 40 0.48 -1.29 6.66
N ALA A 41 0.92 -0.22 6.00
CA ALA A 41 0.93 1.14 6.53
C ALA A 41 -0.47 1.80 6.57
N GLU A 42 -1.45 1.11 7.15
CA GLU A 42 -2.86 1.53 7.24
C GLU A 42 -3.39 1.51 8.70
N PHE A 43 -2.53 1.30 9.70
CA PHE A 43 -2.95 1.07 11.08
C PHE A 43 -2.27 2.03 12.10
N PRO A 44 -2.61 3.33 12.12
CA PRO A 44 -2.07 4.25 13.11
C PRO A 44 -2.53 3.88 14.55
N PRO A 45 -1.69 4.05 15.56
CA PRO A 45 -0.35 4.64 15.55
C PRO A 45 0.79 3.62 15.33
N TYR A 46 0.48 2.38 14.94
CA TYR A 46 1.48 1.30 14.81
C TYR A 46 2.31 1.46 13.54
N GLU A 47 1.64 1.54 12.36
CA GLU A 47 2.24 1.76 11.06
C GLU A 47 1.31 2.55 10.16
N TYR A 48 1.77 3.68 9.66
CA TYR A 48 1.00 4.58 8.81
C TYR A 48 1.89 5.49 7.97
N TYR A 49 1.30 6.14 6.97
CA TYR A 49 2.02 7.12 6.17
C TYR A 49 1.93 8.52 6.79
N GLU A 50 3.09 9.14 7.01
CA GLU A 50 3.24 10.56 7.34
C GLU A 50 4.31 11.14 6.41
N ASP A 51 4.05 12.28 5.80
CA ASP A 51 4.96 12.93 4.84
C ASP A 51 5.57 11.98 3.79
N ASN A 52 4.75 11.06 3.27
CA ASN A 52 5.13 10.06 2.27
C ASN A 52 6.17 9.04 2.77
N LYS A 53 6.34 8.91 4.06
CA LYS A 53 7.19 7.91 4.73
C LYS A 53 6.32 7.03 5.63
N VAL A 54 6.62 5.74 5.68
CA VAL A 54 5.99 4.85 6.66
C VAL A 54 6.62 5.12 8.03
N THR A 55 5.78 5.39 9.03
CA THR A 55 6.17 5.71 10.40
C THR A 55 5.23 5.03 11.39
N GLY A 56 5.52 5.14 12.68
CA GLY A 56 4.71 4.59 13.75
C GLY A 56 5.51 3.75 14.73
N ILE A 57 4.83 3.21 15.75
CA ILE A 57 5.42 2.42 16.83
C ILE A 57 6.28 1.27 16.26
N ASP A 58 5.70 0.50 15.35
CA ASP A 58 6.35 -0.68 14.77
C ASP A 58 7.57 -0.29 13.94
N MET A 59 7.50 0.81 13.23
CA MET A 59 8.63 1.30 12.43
C MET A 59 9.78 1.80 13.29
N ASP A 60 9.49 2.48 14.39
CA ASP A 60 10.53 2.95 15.31
C ASP A 60 11.15 1.78 16.09
N ILE A 61 10.37 0.77 16.47
CA ILE A 61 10.90 -0.48 17.05
C ILE A 61 11.82 -1.20 16.04
N MET A 62 11.40 -1.34 14.79
CA MET A 62 12.21 -1.98 13.75
C MET A 62 13.48 -1.19 13.44
N GLN A 63 13.43 0.15 13.46
CA GLN A 63 14.62 0.98 13.32
C GLN A 63 15.59 0.79 14.50
N ALA A 64 15.07 0.69 15.72
CA ALA A 64 15.90 0.41 16.90
C ALA A 64 16.59 -0.96 16.81
N ILE A 65 15.88 -1.97 16.32
CA ILE A 65 16.44 -3.31 16.09
C ILE A 65 17.51 -3.26 14.98
N ALA A 66 17.25 -2.59 13.86
CA ALA A 66 18.23 -2.43 12.78
C ALA A 66 19.48 -1.71 13.26
N ASP A 67 19.32 -0.69 14.12
CA ASP A 67 20.44 0.02 14.74
C ASP A 67 21.28 -0.90 15.64
N GLU A 68 20.66 -1.74 16.47
CA GLU A 68 21.41 -2.69 17.32
C GLU A 68 22.11 -3.80 16.50
N LEU A 69 21.52 -4.16 15.36
CA LEU A 69 22.12 -5.15 14.45
C LEU A 69 23.21 -4.57 13.53
N GLY A 70 23.39 -3.25 13.49
CA GLY A 70 24.31 -2.59 12.55
C GLY A 70 23.86 -2.75 11.09
N MET A 71 22.54 -2.71 10.84
CA MET A 71 21.93 -2.90 9.53
C MET A 71 21.19 -1.64 9.08
N ASP A 72 21.07 -1.45 7.76
CA ASP A 72 20.10 -0.52 7.23
C ASP A 72 18.70 -1.12 7.27
N MET A 73 17.66 -0.28 7.44
CA MET A 73 16.26 -0.71 7.40
C MET A 73 15.63 -0.35 6.05
N GLN A 74 15.01 -1.35 5.43
CA GLN A 74 14.19 -1.17 4.22
C GLN A 74 12.76 -1.62 4.52
N VAL A 75 11.78 -0.72 4.35
CA VAL A 75 10.37 -0.99 4.59
C VAL A 75 9.68 -1.35 3.29
N GLU A 76 8.97 -2.48 3.30
CA GLU A 76 8.15 -2.99 2.18
C GLU A 76 6.67 -2.93 2.60
N ASP A 77 5.94 -1.93 2.10
CA ASP A 77 4.50 -1.81 2.32
C ASP A 77 3.75 -2.79 1.42
N MET A 78 2.91 -3.63 2.02
CA MET A 78 2.14 -4.66 1.32
C MET A 78 0.80 -4.93 2.01
N GLN A 79 -0.07 -5.72 1.39
CA GLN A 79 -1.32 -6.14 2.01
C GLN A 79 -1.04 -6.99 3.26
N PHE A 80 -1.79 -6.72 4.35
CA PHE A 80 -1.61 -7.38 5.65
C PHE A 80 -1.53 -8.91 5.55
N ASP A 81 -2.44 -9.51 4.79
CA ASP A 81 -2.50 -10.97 4.61
C ASP A 81 -1.30 -11.56 3.84
N ALA A 82 -0.54 -10.73 3.14
CA ALA A 82 0.63 -11.17 2.39
C ALA A 82 1.91 -11.18 3.23
N ILE A 83 1.94 -10.50 4.38
CA ILE A 83 3.18 -10.32 5.17
C ILE A 83 3.71 -11.66 5.68
N ILE A 84 2.87 -12.51 6.26
CA ILE A 84 3.27 -13.84 6.76
C ILE A 84 3.92 -14.69 5.66
N ALA A 85 3.31 -14.69 4.47
CA ALA A 85 3.85 -15.42 3.33
C ALA A 85 5.17 -14.81 2.82
N ALA A 86 5.32 -13.49 2.88
CA ALA A 86 6.55 -12.79 2.51
C ALA A 86 7.71 -13.12 3.46
N VAL A 87 7.44 -13.21 4.77
CA VAL A 87 8.43 -13.66 5.77
C VAL A 87 8.79 -15.12 5.54
N SER A 88 7.80 -16.02 5.44
CA SER A 88 8.03 -17.46 5.24
C SER A 88 8.82 -17.78 3.97
N SER A 89 8.65 -16.97 2.92
CA SER A 89 9.38 -17.15 1.65
C SER A 89 10.76 -16.46 1.62
N GLY A 90 11.13 -15.70 2.66
CA GLY A 90 12.35 -14.93 2.70
C GLY A 90 12.35 -13.70 1.77
N LYS A 91 11.20 -13.23 1.33
CA LYS A 91 11.07 -11.98 0.57
C LYS A 91 11.35 -10.76 1.45
N VAL A 92 10.93 -10.82 2.70
CA VAL A 92 11.29 -9.90 3.78
C VAL A 92 11.84 -10.70 4.97
N ASP A 93 12.68 -10.06 5.79
CA ASP A 93 13.32 -10.72 6.91
C ASP A 93 12.41 -10.79 8.14
N VAL A 94 11.54 -9.78 8.31
CA VAL A 94 10.62 -9.64 9.44
C VAL A 94 9.33 -8.97 9.01
N GLY A 95 8.24 -9.28 9.70
CA GLY A 95 6.94 -8.61 9.57
C GLY A 95 6.64 -7.79 10.82
N ALA A 96 6.28 -6.51 10.65
CA ALA A 96 5.85 -5.61 11.72
C ALA A 96 4.60 -4.87 11.26
N ALA A 97 3.44 -5.22 11.83
CA ALA A 97 2.15 -4.68 11.45
C ALA A 97 1.08 -4.96 12.53
N GLY A 98 1.35 -4.61 13.79
CA GLY A 98 0.41 -4.80 14.89
C GLY A 98 -0.12 -6.23 15.01
N PHE A 99 0.68 -7.25 14.74
CA PHE A 99 0.24 -8.63 14.69
C PHE A 99 -0.24 -9.17 16.04
N THR A 100 -1.42 -9.77 16.03
CA THR A 100 -1.85 -10.67 17.11
C THR A 100 -1.29 -12.07 16.87
N VAL A 101 -0.66 -12.66 17.88
CA VAL A 101 -0.16 -14.02 17.84
C VAL A 101 -1.36 -14.98 17.84
N THR A 102 -1.41 -15.88 16.84
CA THR A 102 -2.42 -16.93 16.74
C THR A 102 -1.77 -18.26 16.37
N GLU A 103 -2.40 -19.39 16.77
CA GLU A 103 -1.86 -20.72 16.48
C GLU A 103 -1.67 -20.97 14.98
N ASP A 104 -2.55 -20.43 14.12
CA ASP A 104 -2.42 -20.58 12.68
C ASP A 104 -1.24 -19.80 12.10
N ARG A 105 -0.94 -18.62 12.62
CA ARG A 105 0.21 -17.84 12.22
C ARG A 105 1.52 -18.46 12.69
N GLN A 106 1.55 -18.99 13.92
CA GLN A 106 2.72 -19.67 14.49
C GLN A 106 3.12 -20.94 13.74
N LYS A 107 2.25 -21.54 12.92
CA LYS A 107 2.61 -22.66 12.03
C LYS A 107 3.54 -22.25 10.89
N ASN A 108 3.58 -20.96 10.54
CA ASN A 108 4.28 -20.48 9.37
C ASN A 108 5.48 -19.58 9.69
N VAL A 109 5.47 -18.90 10.84
CA VAL A 109 6.51 -17.95 11.28
C VAL A 109 6.64 -17.99 12.80
N ASP A 110 7.83 -17.63 13.30
CA ASP A 110 8.06 -17.39 14.72
C ASP A 110 7.65 -15.97 15.08
N PHE A 111 7.26 -15.77 16.35
CA PHE A 111 6.91 -14.47 16.89
C PHE A 111 7.85 -14.08 18.03
N THR A 112 8.11 -12.80 18.18
CA THR A 112 8.78 -12.23 19.35
C THR A 112 7.88 -12.30 20.59
N ASP A 113 8.43 -11.95 21.75
CA ASP A 113 7.61 -11.64 22.91
C ASP A 113 6.65 -10.48 22.61
N THR A 114 5.52 -10.47 23.31
CA THR A 114 4.52 -9.41 23.16
C THR A 114 5.07 -8.08 23.67
N TYR A 115 5.18 -7.09 22.80
CA TYR A 115 5.67 -5.75 23.13
C TYR A 115 4.57 -4.80 23.61
N ILE A 116 3.29 -5.06 23.26
CA ILE A 116 2.14 -4.25 23.66
C ILE A 116 0.90 -5.11 23.86
N THR A 117 0.08 -4.75 24.85
CA THR A 117 -1.24 -5.35 25.06
C THR A 117 -2.30 -4.28 24.92
N THR A 118 -3.22 -4.47 23.98
CA THR A 118 -4.31 -3.53 23.71
C THR A 118 -5.68 -4.13 24.02
N LYS A 119 -6.64 -3.26 24.32
CA LYS A 119 -8.04 -3.64 24.45
C LYS A 119 -8.79 -3.18 23.20
N GLN A 120 -9.54 -4.08 22.61
CA GLN A 120 -10.49 -3.72 21.55
C GLN A 120 -11.87 -3.55 22.17
N GLU A 121 -12.50 -2.42 21.88
CA GLU A 121 -13.87 -2.14 22.34
C GLU A 121 -14.79 -1.96 21.13
N ILE A 122 -16.00 -2.49 21.26
CA ILE A 122 -17.01 -2.31 20.21
C ILE A 122 -17.78 -1.03 20.52
N ILE A 123 -17.69 -0.06 19.63
CA ILE A 123 -18.50 1.15 19.71
C ILE A 123 -19.88 0.84 19.14
N VAL A 124 -20.90 0.85 20.01
CA VAL A 124 -22.29 0.70 19.61
C VAL A 124 -22.99 2.05 19.68
N LYS A 125 -23.97 2.26 18.80
CA LYS A 125 -24.83 3.44 18.88
C LYS A 125 -25.59 3.39 20.20
N ASP A 126 -25.46 4.46 20.99
CA ASP A 126 -26.27 4.62 22.21
C ASP A 126 -27.76 4.62 21.87
N SER A 127 -28.46 3.61 22.33
CA SER A 127 -29.92 3.47 22.16
C SER A 127 -30.73 4.50 22.96
N GLN A 128 -30.07 5.20 23.90
CA GLN A 128 -30.72 6.25 24.70
C GLN A 128 -30.69 7.64 24.03
N SER A 129 -29.82 7.87 23.05
CA SER A 129 -29.84 9.08 22.22
C SER A 129 -30.91 8.98 21.15
N GLY A 130 -32.17 8.90 21.54
CA GLY A 130 -33.33 8.87 20.67
C GLY A 130 -33.66 10.20 19.98
N SER A 131 -32.66 11.02 19.67
CA SER A 131 -32.80 12.12 18.75
C SER A 131 -32.62 11.56 17.33
N SER A 132 -33.70 11.48 16.57
CA SER A 132 -33.64 11.16 15.15
C SER A 132 -32.83 12.27 14.46
N ILE A 133 -31.52 12.02 14.32
CA ILE A 133 -30.64 12.90 13.56
C ILE A 133 -31.28 13.06 12.17
N GLY A 134 -31.69 14.28 11.84
CA GLY A 134 -32.35 14.59 10.59
C GLY A 134 -31.47 14.20 9.39
N ILE A 135 -32.10 13.86 8.26
CA ILE A 135 -31.37 13.51 7.03
C ILE A 135 -30.36 14.61 6.66
N LYS A 136 -30.69 15.88 6.92
CA LYS A 136 -29.81 17.02 6.67
C LYS A 136 -28.54 16.97 7.53
N GLU A 137 -28.65 16.60 8.80
CA GLU A 137 -27.55 16.52 9.75
C GLU A 137 -26.65 15.33 9.42
N LYS A 138 -27.23 14.18 9.04
CA LYS A 138 -26.48 13.03 8.52
C LYS A 138 -25.72 13.36 7.24
N LEU A 139 -26.32 14.10 6.31
CA LEU A 139 -25.65 14.55 5.09
C LEU A 139 -24.51 15.53 5.40
N TYR A 140 -24.73 16.45 6.33
CA TYR A 140 -23.70 17.38 6.77
C TYR A 140 -22.51 16.65 7.40
N ASP A 141 -22.75 15.74 8.35
CA ASP A 141 -21.70 14.99 9.03
C ASP A 141 -20.92 14.05 8.09
N ASN A 142 -21.58 13.48 7.08
CA ASN A 142 -20.94 12.55 6.16
C ASN A 142 -20.21 13.22 4.99
N PHE A 143 -20.66 14.41 4.55
CA PHE A 143 -20.12 15.05 3.36
C PHE A 143 -19.42 16.36 3.62
N VAL A 144 -19.87 17.16 4.58
CA VAL A 144 -19.38 18.54 4.77
C VAL A 144 -18.38 18.64 5.93
N LYS A 145 -18.67 17.95 7.04
CA LYS A 145 -17.80 17.94 8.21
C LYS A 145 -16.40 17.42 7.82
N ASP A 146 -15.37 18.08 8.33
CA ASP A 146 -13.97 17.75 8.06
C ASP A 146 -13.60 17.79 6.55
N ASN A 147 -14.37 18.53 5.74
CA ASN A 147 -14.17 18.62 4.30
C ASN A 147 -14.22 17.26 3.56
N ARG A 148 -14.98 16.29 4.07
CA ARG A 148 -15.04 14.93 3.50
C ARG A 148 -15.43 14.89 2.02
N TYR A 149 -16.24 15.84 1.55
CA TYR A 149 -16.54 15.97 0.12
C TYR A 149 -15.28 16.14 -0.74
N MET A 150 -14.17 16.64 -0.16
CA MET A 150 -12.92 16.83 -0.88
C MET A 150 -12.31 15.48 -1.33
N TYR A 151 -12.53 14.41 -0.58
CA TYR A 151 -12.11 13.06 -1.00
C TYR A 151 -12.84 12.62 -2.27
N ILE A 152 -14.15 12.91 -2.35
CA ILE A 152 -14.95 12.61 -3.54
C ILE A 152 -14.49 13.46 -4.72
N VAL A 153 -14.27 14.75 -4.52
CA VAL A 153 -13.81 15.68 -5.57
C VAL A 153 -12.41 15.27 -6.07
N LYS A 154 -11.49 14.97 -5.17
CA LYS A 154 -10.15 14.48 -5.56
C LYS A 154 -10.22 13.13 -6.27
N GLY A 155 -11.02 12.19 -5.78
CA GLY A 155 -11.24 10.90 -6.42
C GLY A 155 -11.81 11.06 -7.83
N LEU A 156 -12.82 11.91 -8.01
CA LEU A 156 -13.40 12.21 -9.33
C LEU A 156 -12.37 12.86 -10.26
N GLY A 157 -11.58 13.81 -9.73
CA GLY A 157 -10.48 14.43 -10.50
C GLY A 157 -9.48 13.40 -11.00
N ASN A 158 -9.02 12.51 -10.13
CA ASN A 158 -8.10 11.44 -10.50
C ASN A 158 -8.71 10.50 -11.56
N THR A 159 -9.99 10.14 -11.42
CA THR A 159 -10.70 9.30 -12.40
C THR A 159 -10.75 9.97 -13.77
N ILE A 160 -11.07 11.26 -13.84
CA ILE A 160 -11.11 12.01 -15.10
C ILE A 160 -9.72 12.05 -15.75
N VAL A 161 -8.68 12.34 -14.97
CA VAL A 161 -7.29 12.37 -15.48
C VAL A 161 -6.89 11.00 -16.05
N ILE A 162 -7.09 9.94 -15.28
CA ILE A 162 -6.78 8.57 -15.73
C ILE A 162 -7.54 8.25 -17.02
N THR A 163 -8.83 8.52 -17.07
CA THR A 163 -9.67 8.23 -18.25
C THR A 163 -9.19 8.95 -19.49
N ILE A 164 -8.87 10.25 -19.40
CA ILE A 164 -8.41 11.03 -20.55
C ILE A 164 -7.09 10.46 -21.09
N PHE A 165 -6.12 10.23 -20.20
CA PHE A 165 -4.82 9.71 -20.64
C PHE A 165 -4.90 8.28 -21.15
N ALA A 166 -5.68 7.40 -20.52
CA ALA A 166 -5.88 6.02 -20.98
C ALA A 166 -6.55 5.98 -22.36
N VAL A 167 -7.60 6.80 -22.58
CA VAL A 167 -8.27 6.89 -23.89
C VAL A 167 -7.33 7.42 -24.95
N MET A 168 -6.56 8.47 -24.69
CA MET A 168 -5.57 8.98 -25.65
C MET A 168 -4.54 7.93 -26.02
N LEU A 169 -3.98 7.23 -25.03
CA LEU A 169 -3.02 6.15 -25.24
C LEU A 169 -3.63 5.02 -26.08
N GLY A 170 -4.85 4.61 -25.74
CA GLY A 170 -5.59 3.56 -26.45
C GLY A 170 -5.87 3.93 -27.92
N ILE A 171 -6.24 5.18 -28.21
CA ILE A 171 -6.44 5.67 -29.58
C ILE A 171 -5.13 5.62 -30.37
N VAL A 172 -4.03 6.11 -29.80
CA VAL A 172 -2.73 6.11 -30.47
C VAL A 172 -2.27 4.69 -30.77
N LEU A 173 -2.30 3.80 -29.79
CA LEU A 173 -1.92 2.39 -29.98
C LEU A 173 -2.84 1.68 -30.97
N GLY A 174 -4.14 1.86 -30.85
CA GLY A 174 -5.12 1.28 -31.78
C GLY A 174 -4.91 1.74 -33.22
N PHE A 175 -4.62 3.03 -33.42
CA PHE A 175 -4.33 3.60 -34.73
C PHE A 175 -3.03 3.02 -35.36
N LEU A 176 -1.95 2.92 -34.56
CA LEU A 176 -0.69 2.31 -35.00
C LEU A 176 -0.87 0.85 -35.42
N ILE A 177 -1.58 0.06 -34.60
CA ILE A 177 -1.90 -1.33 -34.92
C ILE A 177 -2.73 -1.43 -36.21
N ALA A 178 -3.72 -0.54 -36.38
CA ALA A 178 -4.56 -0.52 -37.57
C ALA A 178 -3.74 -0.23 -38.83
N ILE A 179 -2.80 0.75 -38.80
CA ILE A 179 -1.92 1.06 -39.95
C ILE A 179 -1.08 -0.16 -40.31
N VAL A 180 -0.42 -0.79 -39.34
CA VAL A 180 0.44 -1.97 -39.58
C VAL A 180 -0.34 -3.09 -40.24
N ARG A 181 -1.53 -3.40 -39.72
CA ARG A 181 -2.39 -4.47 -40.25
C ARG A 181 -2.89 -4.16 -41.67
N THR A 182 -3.40 -2.95 -41.88
CA THR A 182 -3.90 -2.52 -43.20
C THR A 182 -2.78 -2.48 -44.25
N SER A 183 -1.58 -2.05 -43.86
CA SER A 183 -0.42 -2.04 -44.77
C SER A 183 0.01 -3.46 -45.15
N HIS A 184 -0.02 -4.40 -44.19
CA HIS A 184 0.28 -5.79 -44.49
C HIS A 184 -0.76 -6.43 -45.40
N ASP A 185 -2.06 -6.20 -45.13
CA ASP A 185 -3.15 -6.78 -45.92
C ASP A 185 -3.14 -6.26 -47.39
N ARG A 186 -2.66 -5.02 -47.62
CA ARG A 186 -2.59 -4.43 -48.97
C ARG A 186 -1.32 -4.82 -49.78
N ASN A 187 -0.17 -4.80 -49.11
CA ASN A 187 1.14 -4.86 -49.82
C ASN A 187 1.98 -6.07 -49.39
N GLY A 188 1.52 -6.95 -48.50
CA GLY A 188 2.30 -8.05 -47.95
C GLY A 188 3.52 -7.65 -47.13
N GLY A 189 3.77 -6.32 -46.97
CA GLY A 189 4.88 -5.79 -46.18
C GLY A 189 4.67 -5.94 -44.68
N LEU A 190 5.71 -5.69 -43.90
CA LEU A 190 5.65 -5.66 -42.40
C LEU A 190 5.16 -6.95 -41.75
N ALA A 191 5.44 -8.13 -42.35
CA ALA A 191 4.94 -9.42 -41.90
C ALA A 191 5.28 -9.70 -40.40
N ILE A 192 6.51 -9.39 -39.98
CA ILE A 192 6.96 -9.58 -38.60
C ILE A 192 6.16 -8.68 -37.63
N LEU A 193 6.01 -7.40 -37.99
CA LEU A 193 5.30 -6.43 -37.18
C LEU A 193 3.81 -6.76 -37.09
N ASN A 194 3.20 -7.24 -38.18
CA ASN A 194 1.84 -7.75 -38.20
C ASN A 194 1.67 -8.99 -37.31
N GLY A 195 2.68 -9.88 -37.26
CA GLY A 195 2.71 -11.03 -36.33
C GLY A 195 2.69 -10.59 -34.88
N ILE A 196 3.50 -9.61 -34.50
CA ILE A 196 3.53 -9.03 -33.16
C ILE A 196 2.19 -8.38 -32.82
N CYS A 197 1.60 -7.60 -33.73
CA CYS A 197 0.28 -7.00 -33.53
C CYS A 197 -0.83 -8.05 -33.31
N LYS A 198 -0.78 -9.16 -34.09
CA LYS A 198 -1.72 -10.27 -33.93
C LYS A 198 -1.57 -10.93 -32.55
N ALA A 199 -0.34 -11.23 -32.12
CA ALA A 199 -0.07 -11.82 -30.82
C ALA A 199 -0.57 -10.91 -29.68
N TYR A 200 -0.24 -9.61 -29.75
CA TYR A 200 -0.74 -8.60 -28.80
C TYR A 200 -2.27 -8.60 -28.70
N LEU A 201 -2.97 -8.46 -29.84
CA LEU A 201 -4.42 -8.45 -29.87
C LEU A 201 -5.04 -9.75 -29.37
N THR A 202 -4.40 -10.90 -29.63
CA THR A 202 -4.89 -12.20 -29.14
C THR A 202 -4.80 -12.29 -27.63
N ILE A 203 -3.69 -11.84 -27.04
CA ILE A 203 -3.49 -11.82 -25.59
C ILE A 203 -4.51 -10.85 -24.94
N ILE A 204 -4.56 -9.60 -25.43
CA ILE A 204 -5.42 -8.56 -24.82
C ILE A 204 -6.91 -8.90 -24.93
N ARG A 205 -7.35 -9.48 -26.06
CA ARG A 205 -8.77 -9.88 -26.23
C ARG A 205 -9.10 -11.23 -25.61
N GLY A 206 -8.11 -12.10 -25.43
CA GLY A 206 -8.28 -13.46 -24.92
C GLY A 206 -8.21 -13.56 -23.39
N THR A 207 -7.75 -12.51 -22.71
CA THR A 207 -7.65 -12.51 -21.25
C THR A 207 -8.68 -11.55 -20.62
N PRO A 208 -9.33 -11.94 -19.49
CA PRO A 208 -10.23 -11.04 -18.76
C PRO A 208 -9.49 -9.79 -18.28
N VAL A 209 -10.12 -8.62 -18.44
CA VAL A 209 -9.54 -7.31 -18.08
C VAL A 209 -9.04 -7.28 -16.63
N MET A 210 -9.77 -7.88 -15.69
CA MET A 210 -9.36 -7.95 -14.28
C MET A 210 -8.00 -8.63 -14.09
N ILE A 211 -7.76 -9.73 -14.82
CA ILE A 211 -6.48 -10.48 -14.74
C ILE A 211 -5.36 -9.64 -15.36
N GLN A 212 -5.62 -8.96 -16.47
CA GLN A 212 -4.64 -8.05 -17.10
C GLN A 212 -4.22 -6.94 -16.13
N LEU A 213 -5.20 -6.27 -15.51
CA LEU A 213 -4.94 -5.21 -14.53
C LEU A 213 -4.10 -5.71 -13.35
N LEU A 214 -4.42 -6.88 -12.80
CA LEU A 214 -3.66 -7.50 -11.71
C LEU A 214 -2.22 -7.80 -12.12
N ILE A 215 -2.01 -8.41 -13.28
CA ILE A 215 -0.66 -8.72 -13.78
C ILE A 215 0.14 -7.44 -14.02
N ILE A 216 -0.44 -6.44 -14.66
CA ILE A 216 0.24 -5.18 -14.94
C ILE A 216 0.58 -4.46 -13.63
N TYR A 217 -0.37 -4.37 -12.70
CA TYR A 217 -0.19 -3.67 -11.44
C TYR A 217 0.82 -4.36 -10.51
N TYR A 218 0.69 -5.67 -10.30
CA TYR A 218 1.48 -6.39 -9.29
C TYR A 218 2.76 -7.01 -9.83
N VAL A 219 2.87 -7.25 -11.14
CA VAL A 219 4.03 -7.93 -11.72
C VAL A 219 4.85 -7.00 -12.59
N VAL A 220 4.22 -6.36 -13.59
CA VAL A 220 4.95 -5.57 -14.58
C VAL A 220 5.39 -4.22 -14.02
N LEU A 221 4.50 -3.54 -13.30
CA LEU A 221 4.72 -2.19 -12.77
C LEU A 221 4.87 -2.17 -11.24
N ALA A 222 5.20 -3.31 -10.62
CA ALA A 222 5.37 -3.44 -9.17
C ALA A 222 6.38 -2.45 -8.56
N SER A 223 7.38 -2.02 -9.34
CA SER A 223 8.42 -1.06 -8.91
C SER A 223 8.02 0.41 -9.13
N VAL A 224 6.87 0.67 -9.76
CA VAL A 224 6.43 2.04 -10.06
C VAL A 224 5.59 2.58 -8.91
N THR A 225 6.10 3.61 -8.22
CA THR A 225 5.45 4.23 -7.06
C THR A 225 4.25 5.11 -7.42
N ASN A 226 4.20 5.64 -8.65
CA ASN A 226 3.12 6.52 -9.09
C ASN A 226 1.88 5.71 -9.51
N LYS A 227 0.93 5.56 -8.58
CA LYS A 227 -0.32 4.80 -8.79
C LYS A 227 -1.17 5.30 -9.97
N ILE A 228 -1.17 6.61 -10.27
CA ILE A 228 -1.91 7.19 -11.40
C ILE A 228 -1.29 6.74 -12.73
N LEU A 229 0.04 6.80 -12.82
CA LEU A 229 0.75 6.34 -14.02
C LEU A 229 0.49 4.85 -14.29
N VAL A 230 0.55 4.04 -13.24
CA VAL A 230 0.24 2.60 -13.34
C VAL A 230 -1.17 2.36 -13.85
N ALA A 231 -2.16 3.09 -13.31
CA ALA A 231 -3.56 2.97 -13.72
C ALA A 231 -3.83 3.45 -15.16
N VAL A 232 -3.02 4.39 -15.69
CA VAL A 232 -3.14 4.85 -17.10
C VAL A 232 -2.58 3.82 -18.07
N ILE A 233 -1.51 3.11 -17.67
CA ILE A 233 -0.83 2.13 -18.53
C ILE A 233 -1.56 0.78 -18.51
N ALA A 234 -2.17 0.41 -17.38
CA ALA A 234 -2.93 -0.82 -17.21
C ALA A 234 -4.29 -0.76 -17.89
#